data_93feb7b1161b277b88a5cfca4d680bdb
#
_entry.id   93feb7b1161b277b88a5cfca4d680bdb
#
_cell.length_a   1.000
_cell.length_b   1.000
_cell.length_c   1.000
_cell.angle_alpha   90.00
_cell.angle_beta   90.00
_cell.angle_gamma   90.00
#
_symmetry.space_group_name_H-M   'P 1'
#
loop_
_entity.id
_entity.type
_entity.pdbx_description
1 polymer ?
#
loop_
_entity_poly.entity_id
_entity_poly.type
_entity_poly.pdbx_seq_one_letter_code
_entity_poly.pdbx_strand_id
1 'polypeptide(L)'
;MGSLKRIGIVLVVATLLLVMSASFMSNDILNRAIIIGLGLDLAWDNQLVVTAEVVSPGNGSEQVGTFSKTITVTGQTVAQAIGLITQKMGKEASLGQCALLMLGQSLYTKVDFSQIVDFFIHSYNFKESSVICCAKGEAKDLLNQGEAMSQSVSLAIISTLQQQAKNIALPTNSLLQYARSQKELSGTGYINRVQFVSSDNADPQNPNKTQGYFAYNRLVVFCKNKFVDVLDDELVAGLSLLTQKVTGDVFIVQAGGEKITFITGEKKVDIGIVDTQVQLNVQLKCRLARTDDFGTNGSLTVQTEEDLPPELFEQIKIQAEELVQKLVNYQQMHNVDLIGLHEKFRQRDGSTQFANSFAMGDVTFSIQVKVKQN
;
A
#
# COMPACT_ATOMS: atom_id res chain seq x y z
N MET A 1 0.92 -59.04 -35.17
CA MET A 1 -0.17 -58.92 -34.17
C MET A 1 0.28 -58.56 -32.76
N GLY A 2 1.54 -58.75 -32.36
CA GLY A 2 2.01 -58.41 -31.00
C GLY A 2 2.22 -56.90 -30.71
N SER A 3 2.64 -56.09 -31.69
CA SER A 3 2.93 -54.67 -31.49
C SER A 3 1.66 -53.81 -31.33
N LEU A 4 0.60 -54.08 -32.06
CA LEU A 4 -0.68 -53.37 -31.96
C LEU A 4 -1.34 -53.59 -30.59
N LYS A 5 -1.26 -54.79 -30.03
CA LYS A 5 -1.77 -55.10 -28.69
C LYS A 5 -0.97 -54.36 -27.61
N ARG A 6 0.35 -54.22 -27.77
CA ARG A 6 1.20 -53.44 -26.82
C ARG A 6 0.90 -51.95 -26.87
N ILE A 7 0.71 -51.39 -28.04
CA ILE A 7 0.33 -49.97 -28.21
C ILE A 7 -1.04 -49.70 -27.58
N GLY A 8 -2.02 -50.59 -27.76
CA GLY A 8 -3.33 -50.49 -27.14
C GLY A 8 -3.28 -50.51 -25.60
N ILE A 9 -2.45 -51.38 -25.02
CA ILE A 9 -2.26 -51.44 -23.56
C ILE A 9 -1.61 -50.17 -23.03
N VAL A 10 -0.59 -49.62 -23.70
CA VAL A 10 0.07 -48.37 -23.30
C VAL A 10 -0.91 -47.22 -23.35
N LEU A 11 -1.76 -47.13 -24.36
CA LEU A 11 -2.75 -46.07 -24.51
C LEU A 11 -3.82 -46.13 -23.40
N VAL A 12 -4.29 -47.34 -23.04
CA VAL A 12 -5.23 -47.53 -21.93
C VAL A 12 -4.61 -47.18 -20.60
N VAL A 13 -3.36 -47.55 -20.34
CA VAL A 13 -2.65 -47.17 -19.11
C VAL A 13 -2.43 -45.66 -19.04
N ALA A 14 -2.04 -45.00 -20.15
CA ALA A 14 -1.86 -43.57 -20.21
C ALA A 14 -3.17 -42.79 -19.97
N THR A 15 -4.29 -43.24 -20.55
CA THR A 15 -5.61 -42.64 -20.28
C THR A 15 -6.06 -42.86 -18.84
N LEU A 16 -5.80 -44.01 -18.27
CA LEU A 16 -6.13 -44.30 -16.86
C LEU A 16 -5.34 -43.41 -15.90
N LEU A 17 -4.04 -43.19 -16.17
CA LEU A 17 -3.19 -42.29 -15.40
C LEU A 17 -3.65 -40.85 -15.52
N LEU A 18 -4.06 -40.37 -16.72
CA LEU A 18 -4.61 -39.03 -16.94
C LEU A 18 -5.93 -38.82 -16.18
N VAL A 19 -6.83 -39.81 -16.20
CA VAL A 19 -8.10 -39.73 -15.46
C VAL A 19 -7.87 -39.74 -13.96
N MET A 20 -6.95 -40.56 -13.46
CA MET A 20 -6.60 -40.56 -12.04
C MET A 20 -5.96 -39.22 -11.61
N SER A 21 -5.03 -38.65 -12.39
CA SER A 21 -4.41 -37.38 -12.06
C SER A 21 -5.41 -36.21 -12.04
N ALA A 22 -6.36 -36.17 -12.97
CA ALA A 22 -7.41 -35.14 -13.00
C ALA A 22 -8.36 -35.25 -11.80
N SER A 23 -8.67 -36.46 -11.34
CA SER A 23 -9.54 -36.68 -10.18
C SER A 23 -8.87 -36.27 -8.85
N PHE A 24 -7.57 -36.47 -8.72
CA PHE A 24 -6.82 -36.02 -7.53
C PHE A 24 -6.73 -34.50 -7.43
N MET A 25 -6.51 -33.77 -8.53
CA MET A 25 -6.42 -32.31 -8.52
C MET A 25 -7.77 -31.62 -8.21
N SER A 26 -8.89 -32.14 -8.68
CA SER A 26 -10.19 -31.49 -8.49
C SER A 26 -10.70 -31.57 -7.04
N ASN A 27 -10.46 -32.67 -6.34
CA ASN A 27 -10.87 -32.82 -4.94
C ASN A 27 -10.07 -31.97 -3.98
N ASP A 28 -8.81 -31.66 -4.28
CA ASP A 28 -7.94 -30.87 -3.40
C ASP A 28 -8.37 -29.38 -3.35
N ILE A 29 -8.82 -28.81 -4.46
CA ILE A 29 -9.30 -27.40 -4.53
C ILE A 29 -10.63 -27.23 -3.79
N LEU A 30 -11.55 -28.20 -3.89
CA LEU A 30 -12.86 -28.13 -3.23
C LEU A 30 -12.75 -28.19 -1.70
N ASN A 31 -11.68 -28.79 -1.19
CA ASN A 31 -11.42 -28.93 0.25
C ASN A 31 -10.61 -27.79 0.83
N ARG A 32 -10.23 -26.78 0.05
CA ARG A 32 -9.48 -25.61 0.51
C ARG A 32 -10.38 -24.39 0.65
N ALA A 33 -10.17 -23.67 1.74
CA ALA A 33 -10.71 -22.33 1.95
C ALA A 33 -9.67 -21.30 1.45
N ILE A 34 -9.94 -20.66 0.32
CA ILE A 34 -9.03 -19.70 -0.28
C ILE A 34 -9.17 -18.38 0.44
N ILE A 35 -8.13 -18.00 1.19
CA ILE A 35 -8.06 -16.72 1.88
C ILE A 35 -7.44 -15.70 0.92
N ILE A 36 -8.13 -14.58 0.68
CA ILE A 36 -7.68 -13.49 -0.19
C ILE A 36 -7.21 -12.26 0.60
N GLY A 37 -7.64 -12.14 1.84
CA GLY A 37 -7.20 -11.09 2.75
C GLY A 37 -7.21 -11.53 4.20
N LEU A 38 -6.25 -11.00 4.96
CA LEU A 38 -6.13 -11.19 6.40
C LEU A 38 -6.08 -9.85 7.11
N GLY A 39 -6.91 -9.67 8.12
CA GLY A 39 -6.86 -8.58 9.08
C GLY A 39 -6.34 -9.08 10.43
N LEU A 40 -5.45 -8.34 11.04
CA LEU A 40 -4.83 -8.64 12.31
C LEU A 40 -5.08 -7.49 13.29
N ASP A 41 -5.77 -7.75 14.37
CA ASP A 41 -6.06 -6.81 15.46
C ASP A 41 -5.55 -7.36 16.77
N LEU A 42 -5.41 -6.50 17.78
CA LEU A 42 -5.04 -6.89 19.14
C LEU A 42 -6.24 -6.68 20.07
N ALA A 43 -6.70 -7.75 20.71
CA ALA A 43 -7.74 -7.66 21.71
C ALA A 43 -7.22 -7.00 23.01
N TRP A 44 -8.15 -6.59 23.87
CA TRP A 44 -7.81 -5.94 25.15
C TRP A 44 -6.98 -6.82 26.09
N ASP A 45 -7.09 -8.15 25.98
CA ASP A 45 -6.33 -9.16 26.73
C ASP A 45 -5.01 -9.57 26.05
N ASN A 46 -4.55 -8.79 25.06
CA ASN A 46 -3.37 -9.03 24.24
C ASN A 46 -3.43 -10.31 23.37
N GLN A 47 -4.59 -10.89 23.18
CA GLN A 47 -4.77 -11.94 22.21
C GLN A 47 -4.87 -11.35 20.79
N LEU A 48 -4.38 -12.11 19.81
CA LEU A 48 -4.46 -11.74 18.40
C LEU A 48 -5.85 -12.08 17.85
N VAL A 49 -6.55 -11.08 17.33
CA VAL A 49 -7.79 -11.26 16.58
C VAL A 49 -7.46 -11.32 15.10
N VAL A 50 -7.76 -12.44 14.47
CA VAL A 50 -7.49 -12.66 13.05
C VAL A 50 -8.81 -12.78 12.30
N THR A 51 -8.99 -11.90 11.31
CA THR A 51 -10.15 -11.91 10.41
C THR A 51 -9.69 -12.28 9.02
N ALA A 52 -10.19 -13.39 8.51
CA ALA A 52 -9.91 -13.87 7.15
C ALA A 52 -11.08 -13.55 6.23
N GLU A 53 -10.79 -12.93 5.10
CA GLU A 53 -11.71 -12.85 3.97
C GLU A 53 -11.52 -14.05 3.07
N VAL A 54 -12.54 -14.90 2.98
CA VAL A 54 -12.49 -16.18 2.27
C VAL A 54 -13.38 -16.15 1.05
N VAL A 55 -12.87 -16.58 -0.08
CA VAL A 55 -13.66 -16.79 -1.31
C VAL A 55 -14.22 -18.19 -1.32
N SER A 56 -15.51 -18.30 -1.54
CA SER A 56 -16.17 -19.55 -1.83
C SER A 56 -16.58 -19.56 -3.31
N PRO A 57 -16.18 -20.56 -4.10
CA PRO A 57 -16.75 -20.72 -5.43
C PRO A 57 -18.25 -20.93 -5.28
N GLY A 58 -19.05 -20.10 -5.96
CA GLY A 58 -20.52 -20.19 -5.92
C GLY A 58 -20.98 -21.55 -6.42
N ASN A 59 -21.79 -22.24 -5.62
CA ASN A 59 -22.50 -23.42 -6.04
C ASN A 59 -23.75 -22.95 -6.80
N GLY A 60 -23.67 -22.88 -8.14
CA GLY A 60 -24.90 -22.78 -8.93
C GLY A 60 -25.01 -21.58 -9.86
N SER A 61 -25.62 -21.81 -10.89
CA SER A 61 -25.83 -21.33 -12.23
C SER A 61 -26.39 -19.91 -12.46
N GLU A 62 -26.42 -18.97 -11.52
CA GLU A 62 -27.10 -17.70 -11.81
C GLU A 62 -26.40 -16.37 -11.45
N GLN A 63 -25.27 -16.38 -10.77
CA GLN A 63 -24.51 -15.14 -10.61
C GLN A 63 -23.00 -15.41 -10.61
N VAL A 64 -22.32 -14.90 -11.63
CA VAL A 64 -20.86 -14.80 -11.71
C VAL A 64 -20.41 -13.68 -10.74
N GLY A 65 -20.63 -13.89 -9.45
CA GLY A 65 -20.20 -13.01 -8.37
C GLY A 65 -19.28 -13.79 -7.44
N THR A 66 -18.08 -13.31 -7.23
CA THR A 66 -17.17 -13.87 -6.22
C THR A 66 -17.70 -13.43 -4.84
N PHE A 67 -18.46 -14.29 -4.19
CA PHE A 67 -18.91 -14.00 -2.82
C PHE A 67 -17.73 -14.21 -1.87
N SER A 68 -17.36 -13.17 -1.15
CA SER A 68 -16.42 -13.27 -0.04
C SER A 68 -17.18 -13.31 1.29
N LYS A 69 -16.68 -14.13 2.21
CA LYS A 69 -17.19 -14.23 3.58
C LYS A 69 -16.04 -13.95 4.54
N THR A 70 -16.32 -13.21 5.60
CA THR A 70 -15.34 -12.98 6.66
C THR A 70 -15.50 -14.01 7.79
N ILE A 71 -14.36 -14.44 8.32
CA ILE A 71 -14.28 -15.33 9.48
C ILE A 71 -13.30 -14.74 10.47
N THR A 72 -13.79 -14.47 11.68
CA THR A 72 -12.97 -13.95 12.76
C THR A 72 -12.74 -15.01 13.81
N VAL A 73 -11.51 -15.13 14.27
CA VAL A 73 -11.06 -16.00 15.36
C VAL A 73 -10.10 -15.24 16.26
N THR A 74 -9.93 -15.72 17.49
CA THR A 74 -8.97 -15.19 18.46
C THR A 74 -7.98 -16.27 18.83
N GLY A 75 -6.69 -15.93 18.86
CA GLY A 75 -5.63 -16.87 19.19
C GLY A 75 -4.41 -16.16 19.79
N GLN A 76 -3.50 -16.91 20.35
CA GLN A 76 -2.25 -16.37 20.91
C GLN A 76 -1.20 -16.10 19.84
N THR A 77 -1.27 -16.81 18.71
CA THR A 77 -0.34 -16.68 17.57
C THR A 77 -1.10 -16.71 16.25
N VAL A 78 -0.47 -16.21 15.18
CA VAL A 78 -1.01 -16.28 13.83
C VAL A 78 -1.24 -17.73 13.40
N ALA A 79 -0.30 -18.64 13.68
CA ALA A 79 -0.42 -20.05 13.34
C ALA A 79 -1.63 -20.71 14.03
N GLN A 80 -1.82 -20.44 15.33
CA GLN A 80 -3.00 -20.93 16.06
C GLN A 80 -4.29 -20.39 15.46
N ALA A 81 -4.36 -19.11 15.15
CA ALA A 81 -5.54 -18.49 14.55
C ALA A 81 -5.88 -19.10 13.19
N ILE A 82 -4.89 -19.36 12.33
CA ILE A 82 -5.10 -20.05 11.04
C ILE A 82 -5.64 -21.47 11.26
N GLY A 83 -5.12 -22.20 12.25
CA GLY A 83 -5.65 -23.49 12.64
C GLY A 83 -7.12 -23.43 13.07
N LEU A 84 -7.51 -22.42 13.84
CA LEU A 84 -8.89 -22.18 14.26
C LEU A 84 -9.80 -21.80 13.08
N ILE A 85 -9.30 -21.06 12.09
CA ILE A 85 -10.04 -20.79 10.84
C ILE A 85 -10.32 -22.09 10.10
N THR A 86 -9.30 -22.97 9.97
CA THR A 86 -9.45 -24.31 9.37
C THR A 86 -10.53 -25.13 10.07
N GLN A 87 -10.51 -25.17 11.40
CA GLN A 87 -11.52 -25.88 12.19
C GLN A 87 -12.94 -25.32 11.97
N LYS A 88 -13.06 -23.97 12.03
CA LYS A 88 -14.36 -23.30 11.89
C LYS A 88 -14.97 -23.45 10.51
N MET A 89 -14.14 -23.62 9.48
CA MET A 89 -14.58 -23.82 8.10
C MET A 89 -14.78 -25.28 7.72
N GLY A 90 -14.17 -26.21 8.41
CA GLY A 90 -14.11 -27.62 8.00
C GLY A 90 -13.32 -27.83 6.71
N LYS A 91 -12.49 -26.87 6.30
CA LYS A 91 -11.66 -26.87 5.11
C LYS A 91 -10.27 -26.35 5.44
N GLU A 92 -9.24 -26.84 4.74
CA GLU A 92 -7.88 -26.36 4.92
C GLU A 92 -7.75 -24.89 4.51
N ALA A 93 -7.30 -24.02 5.41
CA ALA A 93 -7.06 -22.61 5.13
C ALA A 93 -5.83 -22.44 4.22
N SER A 94 -6.04 -21.96 3.00
CA SER A 94 -4.97 -21.73 2.03
C SER A 94 -4.63 -20.24 1.96
N LEU A 95 -3.39 -19.90 2.32
CA LEU A 95 -2.85 -18.54 2.29
C LEU A 95 -2.13 -18.18 0.98
N GLY A 96 -1.94 -19.14 0.08
CA GLY A 96 -1.17 -18.96 -1.16
C GLY A 96 -1.76 -17.93 -2.13
N GLN A 97 -3.04 -17.60 -1.97
CA GLN A 97 -3.72 -16.55 -2.74
C GLN A 97 -4.01 -15.30 -1.92
N CYS A 98 -3.51 -15.22 -0.69
CA CYS A 98 -3.70 -14.05 0.15
C CYS A 98 -2.98 -12.85 -0.48
N ALA A 99 -3.77 -11.86 -0.90
CA ALA A 99 -3.28 -10.69 -1.62
C ALA A 99 -3.15 -9.45 -0.72
N LEU A 100 -3.85 -9.44 0.43
CA LEU A 100 -3.85 -8.33 1.37
C LEU A 100 -3.55 -8.80 2.80
N LEU A 101 -2.59 -8.14 3.45
CA LEU A 101 -2.35 -8.23 4.89
C LEU A 101 -2.65 -6.87 5.52
N MET A 102 -3.66 -6.79 6.38
CA MET A 102 -4.08 -5.55 7.02
C MET A 102 -3.77 -5.61 8.52
N LEU A 103 -3.09 -4.58 9.02
CA LEU A 103 -2.77 -4.42 10.45
C LEU A 103 -3.76 -3.43 11.06
N GLY A 104 -4.49 -3.84 12.08
CA GLY A 104 -5.39 -2.99 12.84
C GLY A 104 -4.65 -2.01 13.75
N GLN A 105 -5.27 -0.88 14.03
CA GLN A 105 -4.67 0.17 14.83
C GLN A 105 -4.33 -0.32 16.25
N SER A 106 -5.17 -1.16 16.84
CA SER A 106 -4.91 -1.78 18.15
C SER A 106 -3.61 -2.58 18.16
N LEU A 107 -3.26 -3.23 17.04
CA LEU A 107 -2.05 -4.02 16.91
C LEU A 107 -0.82 -3.13 16.69
N TYR A 108 -0.80 -2.36 15.59
CA TYR A 108 0.43 -1.70 15.16
C TYR A 108 0.87 -0.54 16.07
N THR A 109 -0.04 0.04 16.88
CA THR A 109 0.33 1.12 17.82
C THR A 109 0.86 0.61 19.15
N LYS A 110 0.58 -0.65 19.53
CA LYS A 110 0.85 -1.15 20.89
C LYS A 110 1.98 -2.16 20.96
N VAL A 111 2.22 -2.92 19.88
CA VAL A 111 3.17 -4.02 19.91
C VAL A 111 4.21 -3.92 18.80
N ASP A 112 5.38 -4.49 19.07
CA ASP A 112 6.34 -4.84 18.03
C ASP A 112 5.82 -6.07 17.28
N PHE A 113 5.48 -5.88 16.01
CA PHE A 113 4.91 -6.96 15.19
C PHE A 113 5.94 -7.64 14.28
N SER A 114 7.25 -7.53 14.59
CA SER A 114 8.31 -8.20 13.85
C SER A 114 8.09 -9.69 13.68
N GLN A 115 7.66 -10.38 14.75
CA GLN A 115 7.37 -11.82 14.70
C GLN A 115 6.22 -12.16 13.75
N ILE A 116 5.25 -11.27 13.60
CA ILE A 116 4.14 -11.43 12.65
C ILE A 116 4.67 -11.30 11.22
N VAL A 117 5.49 -10.29 10.95
CA VAL A 117 6.13 -10.11 9.63
C VAL A 117 7.01 -11.30 9.30
N ASP A 118 7.85 -11.73 10.24
CA ASP A 118 8.73 -12.88 10.06
C ASP A 118 7.94 -14.18 9.82
N PHE A 119 6.82 -14.38 10.51
CA PHE A 119 5.94 -15.52 10.25
C PHE A 119 5.49 -15.57 8.81
N PHE A 120 4.98 -14.45 8.27
CA PHE A 120 4.47 -14.43 6.89
C PHE A 120 5.58 -14.50 5.84
N ILE A 121 6.75 -13.91 6.09
CA ILE A 121 7.90 -14.00 5.17
C ILE A 121 8.46 -15.42 5.09
N HIS A 122 8.45 -16.18 6.18
CA HIS A 122 9.00 -17.54 6.22
C HIS A 122 7.94 -18.62 5.99
N SER A 123 6.67 -18.25 5.83
CA SER A 123 5.59 -19.21 5.54
C SER A 123 5.60 -19.62 4.08
N TYR A 124 5.84 -20.90 3.81
CA TYR A 124 5.88 -21.46 2.43
C TYR A 124 4.60 -21.23 1.63
N ASN A 125 3.48 -21.02 2.31
CA ASN A 125 2.17 -20.88 1.67
C ASN A 125 1.66 -19.45 1.66
N PHE A 126 2.49 -18.45 2.00
CA PHE A 126 2.11 -17.04 1.94
C PHE A 126 2.85 -16.30 0.82
N LYS A 127 2.14 -15.42 0.14
CA LYS A 127 2.68 -14.68 -0.99
C LYS A 127 3.39 -13.42 -0.50
N GLU A 128 4.72 -13.38 -0.57
CA GLU A 128 5.54 -12.25 -0.15
C GLU A 128 5.21 -10.94 -0.88
N SER A 129 4.65 -11.02 -2.09
CA SER A 129 4.18 -9.88 -2.87
C SER A 129 2.81 -9.35 -2.45
N SER A 130 2.19 -9.93 -1.41
CA SER A 130 0.93 -9.44 -0.85
C SER A 130 1.07 -7.99 -0.41
N VAL A 131 0.05 -7.19 -0.68
CA VAL A 131 0.00 -5.80 -0.23
C VAL A 131 -0.15 -5.79 1.29
N ILE A 132 0.67 -4.96 1.97
CA ILE A 132 0.50 -4.69 3.39
C ILE A 132 -0.11 -3.30 3.58
N CYS A 133 -1.11 -3.18 4.46
CA CYS A 133 -1.71 -1.89 4.81
C CYS A 133 -2.06 -1.81 6.30
N CYS A 134 -2.23 -0.59 6.82
CA CYS A 134 -2.70 -0.32 8.17
C CYS A 134 -4.15 0.15 8.13
N ALA A 135 -4.99 -0.33 9.01
CA ALA A 135 -6.35 0.15 9.18
C ALA A 135 -6.38 1.42 10.06
N LYS A 136 -7.25 2.38 9.74
CA LYS A 136 -7.68 3.39 10.72
C LYS A 136 -8.80 2.75 11.54
N GLY A 137 -8.50 2.37 12.76
CA GLY A 137 -9.36 1.52 13.59
C GLY A 137 -9.02 0.04 13.44
N GLU A 138 -10.00 -0.83 13.59
CA GLU A 138 -9.80 -2.27 13.53
C GLU A 138 -9.85 -2.81 12.10
N ALA A 139 -8.93 -3.72 11.78
CA ALA A 139 -8.90 -4.39 10.48
C ALA A 139 -10.15 -5.24 10.26
N LYS A 140 -10.65 -5.87 11.32
CA LYS A 140 -11.91 -6.61 11.33
C LYS A 140 -13.08 -5.78 10.80
N ASP A 141 -13.21 -4.53 11.26
CA ASP A 141 -14.33 -3.68 10.91
C ASP A 141 -14.28 -3.28 9.43
N LEU A 142 -13.07 -3.03 8.91
CA LEU A 142 -12.89 -2.73 7.48
C LEU A 142 -13.21 -3.95 6.60
N LEU A 143 -12.72 -5.14 6.95
CA LEU A 143 -12.98 -6.35 6.17
C LEU A 143 -14.47 -6.74 6.17
N ASN A 144 -15.20 -6.44 7.23
CA ASN A 144 -16.62 -6.71 7.32
C ASN A 144 -17.50 -5.79 6.45
N GLN A 145 -16.95 -4.71 5.87
CA GLN A 145 -17.69 -3.87 4.92
C GLN A 145 -18.05 -4.61 3.61
N GLY A 146 -17.40 -5.76 3.34
CA GLY A 146 -17.64 -6.54 2.12
C GLY A 146 -19.07 -7.02 1.96
N GLU A 147 -19.74 -7.36 3.04
CA GLU A 147 -21.16 -7.77 3.01
C GLU A 147 -22.05 -6.62 2.50
N ALA A 148 -21.78 -5.38 2.94
CA ALA A 148 -22.51 -4.20 2.49
C ALA A 148 -22.18 -3.81 1.04
N MET A 149 -20.93 -4.03 0.59
CA MET A 149 -20.47 -3.64 -0.74
C MET A 149 -20.74 -4.71 -1.81
N SER A 150 -21.16 -5.91 -1.44
CA SER A 150 -21.37 -7.06 -2.36
C SER A 150 -20.14 -7.40 -3.21
N GLN A 151 -18.94 -7.16 -2.67
CA GLN A 151 -17.65 -7.43 -3.33
C GLN A 151 -16.57 -7.74 -2.31
N SER A 152 -15.45 -8.29 -2.78
CA SER A 152 -14.28 -8.50 -1.93
C SER A 152 -13.67 -7.16 -1.51
N VAL A 153 -13.60 -6.94 -0.20
CA VAL A 153 -12.93 -5.77 0.39
C VAL A 153 -11.44 -5.75 0.09
N SER A 154 -10.78 -6.89 0.22
CA SER A 154 -9.34 -6.98 -0.04
C SER A 154 -9.00 -6.60 -1.48
N LEU A 155 -9.77 -7.07 -2.46
CA LEU A 155 -9.55 -6.70 -3.85
C LEU A 155 -9.89 -5.24 -4.14
N ALA A 156 -10.95 -4.70 -3.53
CA ALA A 156 -11.30 -3.29 -3.64
C ALA A 156 -10.18 -2.40 -3.09
N ILE A 157 -9.66 -2.73 -1.91
CA ILE A 157 -8.54 -2.03 -1.28
C ILE A 157 -7.31 -2.07 -2.18
N ILE A 158 -6.90 -3.24 -2.66
CA ILE A 158 -5.73 -3.38 -3.54
C ILE A 158 -5.89 -2.57 -4.83
N SER A 159 -7.06 -2.67 -5.46
CA SER A 159 -7.38 -1.93 -6.69
C SER A 159 -7.25 -0.42 -6.47
N THR A 160 -7.81 0.09 -5.38
CA THR A 160 -7.74 1.51 -5.05
C THR A 160 -6.30 1.95 -4.74
N LEU A 161 -5.54 1.17 -3.98
CA LEU A 161 -4.12 1.46 -3.73
C LEU A 161 -3.30 1.51 -5.03
N GLN A 162 -3.54 0.58 -5.95
CA GLN A 162 -2.86 0.55 -7.24
C GLN A 162 -3.23 1.73 -8.14
N GLN A 163 -4.49 2.17 -8.12
CA GLN A 163 -4.93 3.35 -8.87
C GLN A 163 -4.33 4.63 -8.29
N GLN A 164 -4.31 4.76 -6.98
CA GLN A 164 -3.72 5.92 -6.32
C GLN A 164 -2.20 5.99 -6.49
N ALA A 165 -1.51 4.85 -6.46
CA ALA A 165 -0.08 4.82 -6.77
C ALA A 165 0.26 5.35 -8.17
N LYS A 166 -0.70 5.28 -9.11
CA LYS A 166 -0.56 5.88 -10.44
C LYS A 166 -0.88 7.38 -10.48
N ASN A 167 -1.80 7.83 -9.61
CA ASN A 167 -2.38 9.17 -9.70
C ASN A 167 -1.86 10.16 -8.64
N ILE A 168 -1.46 9.69 -7.46
CA ILE A 168 -1.18 10.54 -6.28
C ILE A 168 0.18 10.20 -5.64
N ALA A 169 1.06 9.51 -6.36
CA ALA A 169 2.43 9.28 -5.89
C ALA A 169 2.61 8.59 -4.51
N LEU A 170 1.59 7.92 -4.00
CA LEU A 170 1.72 7.12 -2.78
C LEU A 170 2.28 5.74 -3.11
N PRO A 171 3.46 5.38 -2.63
CA PRO A 171 4.01 4.07 -2.88
C PRO A 171 3.14 2.99 -2.22
N THR A 172 2.84 1.94 -2.98
CA THR A 172 2.20 0.74 -2.44
C THR A 172 3.30 -0.24 -2.05
N ASN A 173 3.35 -0.63 -0.79
CA ASN A 173 4.34 -1.56 -0.30
C ASN A 173 3.79 -2.99 -0.29
N SER A 174 4.59 -3.94 -0.81
CA SER A 174 4.39 -5.35 -0.52
C SER A 174 4.98 -5.70 0.86
N LEU A 175 4.55 -6.82 1.41
CA LEU A 175 5.11 -7.34 2.65
C LEU A 175 6.64 -7.50 2.56
N LEU A 176 7.15 -7.99 1.43
CA LEU A 176 8.60 -8.15 1.22
C LEU A 176 9.32 -6.80 1.20
N GLN A 177 8.76 -5.78 0.54
CA GLN A 177 9.36 -4.44 0.50
C GLN A 177 9.42 -3.83 1.90
N TYR A 178 8.33 -3.95 2.67
CA TYR A 178 8.29 -3.51 4.05
C TYR A 178 9.30 -4.27 4.92
N ALA A 179 9.34 -5.60 4.84
CA ALA A 179 10.28 -6.41 5.61
C ALA A 179 11.75 -6.06 5.30
N ARG A 180 12.06 -5.75 4.02
CA ARG A 180 13.39 -5.28 3.62
C ARG A 180 13.73 -3.93 4.26
N SER A 181 12.82 -2.96 4.22
CA SER A 181 13.06 -1.64 4.83
C SER A 181 13.34 -1.74 6.33
N GLN A 182 12.68 -2.68 7.04
CA GLN A 182 12.94 -2.90 8.46
C GLN A 182 14.28 -3.58 8.76
N LYS A 183 14.86 -4.30 7.77
CA LYS A 183 16.20 -4.94 7.88
C LYS A 183 17.33 -4.03 7.40
N GLU A 184 17.02 -2.91 6.75
CA GLU A 184 18.01 -1.88 6.44
C GLU A 184 18.58 -1.25 7.71
N LEU A 185 19.72 -0.58 7.58
CA LEU A 185 20.41 0.01 8.74
C LEU A 185 19.56 1.01 9.51
N SER A 186 18.78 1.83 8.80
CA SER A 186 17.84 2.76 9.43
C SER A 186 16.70 2.05 10.15
N GLY A 187 16.33 0.86 9.66
CA GLY A 187 15.15 0.13 10.13
C GLY A 187 13.84 0.90 9.93
N THR A 188 13.85 1.92 9.08
CA THR A 188 12.67 2.78 8.85
C THR A 188 11.88 2.28 7.65
N GLY A 189 10.58 2.22 7.81
CA GLY A 189 9.65 1.91 6.74
C GLY A 189 8.29 2.54 6.98
N TYR A 190 7.46 2.54 5.95
CA TYR A 190 6.10 3.07 6.05
C TYR A 190 5.10 2.15 5.36
N ILE A 191 3.86 2.22 5.81
CA ILE A 191 2.74 1.43 5.30
C ILE A 191 1.55 2.36 5.06
N ASN A 192 0.84 2.18 3.94
CA ASN A 192 -0.37 2.94 3.63
C ASN A 192 -1.46 2.70 4.67
N ARG A 193 -2.10 3.78 5.13
CA ARG A 193 -3.25 3.71 6.03
C ARG A 193 -4.56 3.80 5.26
N VAL A 194 -5.43 2.84 5.51
CA VAL A 194 -6.76 2.68 4.90
C VAL A 194 -7.83 3.09 5.88
N GLN A 195 -8.84 3.80 5.42
CA GLN A 195 -10.09 4.04 6.15
C GLN A 195 -11.29 3.82 5.22
N PHE A 196 -12.41 3.42 5.80
CA PHE A 196 -13.68 3.45 5.10
C PHE A 196 -14.37 4.79 5.36
N VAL A 197 -14.84 5.44 4.31
CA VAL A 197 -15.59 6.69 4.37
C VAL A 197 -17.00 6.37 3.90
N SER A 198 -17.95 6.46 4.81
CA SER A 198 -19.37 6.33 4.45
C SER A 198 -19.82 7.52 3.62
N SER A 199 -20.60 7.29 2.58
CA SER A 199 -21.29 8.37 1.87
C SER A 199 -22.60 8.68 2.60
N ASP A 200 -22.94 9.96 2.73
CA ASP A 200 -24.18 10.42 3.37
C ASP A 200 -25.45 10.07 2.54
N ASN A 201 -25.27 9.55 1.34
CA ASN A 201 -26.35 9.10 0.48
C ASN A 201 -26.75 7.67 0.83
N ALA A 202 -27.60 7.50 1.84
CA ALA A 202 -28.25 6.23 2.09
C ALA A 202 -29.10 5.85 0.85
N ASP A 203 -28.95 4.60 0.38
CA ASP A 203 -29.80 4.07 -0.68
C ASP A 203 -31.25 4.05 -0.18
N PRO A 204 -32.20 4.84 -0.75
CA PRO A 204 -33.59 4.88 -0.29
C PRO A 204 -34.27 3.52 -0.37
N GLN A 205 -33.79 2.61 -1.23
CA GLN A 205 -34.34 1.27 -1.42
C GLN A 205 -33.69 0.22 -0.49
N ASN A 206 -32.55 0.54 0.12
CA ASN A 206 -31.87 -0.38 1.02
C ASN A 206 -31.14 0.38 2.15
N PRO A 207 -31.87 0.87 3.18
CA PRO A 207 -31.31 1.72 4.24
C PRO A 207 -30.23 1.04 5.08
N ASN A 208 -30.11 -0.29 4.99
CA ASN A 208 -29.09 -1.06 5.69
C ASN A 208 -27.78 -1.23 4.88
N LYS A 209 -27.75 -0.76 3.63
CA LYS A 209 -26.56 -0.85 2.77
C LYS A 209 -25.73 0.43 2.94
N THR A 210 -24.69 0.36 3.73
CA THR A 210 -23.73 1.46 3.88
C THR A 210 -23.00 1.66 2.55
N GLN A 211 -23.34 2.76 1.85
CA GLN A 211 -22.56 3.17 0.70
C GLN A 211 -21.32 3.92 1.19
N GLY A 212 -20.18 3.65 0.57
CA GLY A 212 -18.94 4.30 0.94
C GLY A 212 -17.80 3.85 0.05
N TYR A 213 -16.64 4.38 0.33
CA TYR A 213 -15.39 4.06 -0.39
C TYR A 213 -14.21 3.96 0.56
N PHE A 214 -13.16 3.25 0.13
CA PHE A 214 -11.91 3.21 0.85
C PHE A 214 -11.06 4.42 0.48
N ALA A 215 -10.63 5.17 1.48
CA ALA A 215 -9.75 6.33 1.33
C ALA A 215 -8.35 5.99 1.87
N TYR A 216 -7.33 6.54 1.19
CA TYR A 216 -5.93 6.42 1.53
C TYR A 216 -5.26 7.76 1.28
N ASN A 217 -4.82 8.40 2.31
CA ASN A 217 -4.13 9.67 2.16
C ASN A 217 -2.97 9.80 3.12
N ARG A 218 -2.71 8.76 3.92
CA ARG A 218 -1.72 8.82 4.98
C ARG A 218 -0.84 7.59 5.02
N LEU A 219 0.37 7.78 5.53
CA LEU A 219 1.34 6.73 5.74
C LEU A 219 1.59 6.56 7.24
N VAL A 220 1.65 5.31 7.70
CA VAL A 220 2.07 4.98 9.07
C VAL A 220 3.56 4.67 9.01
N VAL A 221 4.35 5.37 9.82
CA VAL A 221 5.79 5.21 9.90
C VAL A 221 6.15 4.25 11.02
N PHE A 222 7.08 3.37 10.71
CA PHE A 222 7.64 2.40 11.64
C PHE A 222 9.18 2.51 11.65
N CYS A 223 9.75 2.30 12.82
CA CYS A 223 11.17 2.11 12.98
C CYS A 223 11.41 0.80 13.74
N LYS A 224 12.12 -0.16 13.12
CA LYS A 224 12.34 -1.51 13.67
C LYS A 224 11.04 -2.19 14.12
N ASN A 225 10.04 -2.17 13.25
CA ASN A 225 8.67 -2.68 13.46
C ASN A 225 7.87 -2.04 14.62
N LYS A 226 8.34 -0.94 15.16
CA LYS A 226 7.61 -0.16 16.17
C LYS A 226 6.98 1.06 15.54
N PHE A 227 5.76 1.34 15.92
CA PHE A 227 5.04 2.53 15.49
C PHE A 227 5.79 3.81 15.92
N VAL A 228 5.93 4.74 14.99
CA VAL A 228 6.48 6.07 15.24
C VAL A 228 5.36 7.10 15.18
N ASP A 229 4.72 7.23 14.01
CA ASP A 229 3.70 8.25 13.78
C ASP A 229 2.88 7.94 12.51
N VAL A 230 1.89 8.81 12.25
CA VAL A 230 1.11 8.82 11.02
C VAL A 230 1.37 10.13 10.30
N LEU A 231 2.01 10.07 9.14
CA LEU A 231 2.27 11.26 8.32
C LEU A 231 0.96 11.91 7.90
N ASP A 232 0.88 13.22 8.02
CA ASP A 232 -0.19 14.04 7.47
C ASP A 232 -0.02 14.23 5.95
N ASP A 233 -0.96 14.92 5.35
CA ASP A 233 -1.02 15.09 3.89
C ASP A 233 0.15 15.90 3.34
N GLU A 234 0.67 16.90 4.12
CA GLU A 234 1.83 17.72 3.73
C GLU A 234 3.13 16.91 3.78
N LEU A 235 3.34 16.11 4.83
CA LEU A 235 4.51 15.23 4.95
C LEU A 235 4.50 14.14 3.88
N VAL A 236 3.34 13.59 3.56
CA VAL A 236 3.18 12.63 2.47
C VAL A 236 3.50 13.28 1.13
N ALA A 237 3.05 14.53 0.88
CA ALA A 237 3.38 15.27 -0.33
C ALA A 237 4.89 15.55 -0.41
N GLY A 238 5.53 15.96 0.68
CA GLY A 238 6.98 16.15 0.75
C GLY A 238 7.75 14.85 0.45
N LEU A 239 7.31 13.71 0.97
CA LEU A 239 7.90 12.41 0.68
C LEU A 239 7.70 12.02 -0.79
N SER A 240 6.52 12.28 -1.33
CA SER A 240 6.23 12.07 -2.74
C SER A 240 7.21 12.84 -3.64
N LEU A 241 7.48 14.10 -3.34
CA LEU A 241 8.42 14.93 -4.10
C LEU A 241 9.84 14.34 -4.14
N LEU A 242 10.27 13.62 -3.12
CA LEU A 242 11.59 13.01 -3.02
C LEU A 242 11.66 11.57 -3.53
N THR A 243 10.52 10.95 -3.87
CA THR A 243 10.51 9.61 -4.46
C THR A 243 10.57 9.70 -5.99
N GLN A 244 11.51 8.97 -6.62
CA GLN A 244 11.74 9.07 -8.07
C GLN A 244 10.66 8.43 -8.94
N LYS A 245 9.79 7.59 -8.36
CA LYS A 245 9.01 6.63 -9.16
C LYS A 245 7.63 7.11 -9.58
N VAL A 246 7.14 8.22 -9.03
CA VAL A 246 5.74 8.59 -9.21
C VAL A 246 5.62 10.05 -9.62
N THR A 247 4.81 10.32 -10.61
CA THR A 247 4.41 11.64 -11.09
C THR A 247 2.94 11.86 -10.76
N GLY A 248 2.49 13.09 -10.69
CA GLY A 248 1.10 13.43 -10.40
C GLY A 248 0.90 14.24 -9.12
N ASP A 249 2.00 14.77 -8.53
CA ASP A 249 1.88 15.74 -7.43
C ASP A 249 1.06 16.94 -7.92
N VAL A 250 0.14 17.40 -7.09
CA VAL A 250 -0.79 18.50 -7.41
C VAL A 250 -0.39 19.75 -6.65
N PHE A 251 -0.24 20.85 -7.38
CA PHE A 251 0.02 22.17 -6.81
C PHE A 251 -1.15 23.11 -7.12
N ILE A 252 -1.59 23.86 -6.12
CA ILE A 252 -2.62 24.87 -6.27
C ILE A 252 -1.99 26.21 -5.99
N VAL A 253 -1.96 27.07 -6.99
CA VAL A 253 -1.41 28.42 -6.92
C VAL A 253 -2.49 29.46 -7.17
N GLN A 254 -2.24 30.71 -6.81
CA GLN A 254 -3.20 31.81 -7.01
C GLN A 254 -2.66 32.84 -7.99
N ALA A 255 -3.49 33.24 -8.93
CA ALA A 255 -3.23 34.35 -9.84
C ALA A 255 -4.51 35.16 -10.04
N GLY A 256 -4.44 36.48 -9.84
CA GLY A 256 -5.59 37.37 -10.03
C GLY A 256 -6.82 37.08 -9.16
N GLY A 257 -6.63 36.37 -8.02
CA GLY A 257 -7.72 35.93 -7.14
C GLY A 257 -8.31 34.56 -7.50
N GLU A 258 -7.88 33.94 -8.59
CA GLU A 258 -8.31 32.60 -9.03
C GLU A 258 -7.31 31.53 -8.60
N LYS A 259 -7.82 30.32 -8.33
CA LYS A 259 -7.00 29.14 -8.03
C LYS A 259 -6.70 28.37 -9.32
N ILE A 260 -5.42 28.15 -9.58
CA ILE A 260 -4.94 27.42 -10.74
C ILE A 260 -4.27 26.13 -10.25
N THR A 261 -4.66 25.01 -10.85
CA THR A 261 -4.14 23.70 -10.48
C THR A 261 -3.09 23.23 -11.50
N PHE A 262 -1.94 22.85 -10.98
CA PHE A 262 -0.87 22.23 -11.76
C PHE A 262 -0.65 20.78 -11.33
N ILE A 263 -0.28 19.94 -12.29
CA ILE A 263 0.05 18.53 -12.06
C ILE A 263 1.47 18.28 -12.55
N THR A 264 2.28 17.60 -11.73
CA THR A 264 3.63 17.18 -12.13
C THR A 264 3.54 16.08 -13.18
N GLY A 265 4.06 16.34 -14.38
CA GLY A 265 4.17 15.37 -15.47
C GLY A 265 5.46 14.56 -15.41
N GLU A 266 6.60 15.22 -15.21
CA GLU A 266 7.91 14.60 -15.06
C GLU A 266 8.58 15.12 -13.78
N LYS A 267 9.30 14.21 -13.12
CA LYS A 267 10.06 14.52 -11.91
C LYS A 267 11.43 13.85 -11.96
N LYS A 268 12.46 14.62 -11.64
CA LYS A 268 13.81 14.09 -11.44
C LYS A 268 14.31 14.53 -10.08
N VAL A 269 14.72 13.56 -9.27
CA VAL A 269 15.28 13.78 -7.93
C VAL A 269 16.71 13.28 -7.92
N ASP A 270 17.61 14.14 -7.47
CA ASP A 270 19.01 13.79 -7.23
C ASP A 270 19.36 14.10 -5.77
N ILE A 271 19.90 13.10 -5.07
CA ILE A 271 20.29 13.21 -3.68
C ILE A 271 21.82 13.04 -3.63
N GLY A 272 22.50 14.18 -3.56
CA GLY A 272 23.94 14.27 -3.38
C GLY A 272 24.33 14.31 -1.92
N ILE A 273 25.49 13.76 -1.59
CA ILE A 273 26.06 13.82 -0.23
C ILE A 273 27.49 14.34 -0.32
N VAL A 274 27.76 15.46 0.36
CA VAL A 274 29.07 16.06 0.48
C VAL A 274 29.38 16.19 1.98
N ASP A 275 30.35 15.45 2.47
CA ASP A 275 30.65 15.31 3.90
C ASP A 275 29.40 14.90 4.71
N THR A 276 28.91 15.75 5.61
CA THR A 276 27.66 15.56 6.38
C THR A 276 26.46 16.31 5.78
N GLN A 277 26.68 17.05 4.68
CA GLN A 277 25.63 17.81 4.03
C GLN A 277 24.95 16.98 2.94
N VAL A 278 23.63 16.89 3.00
CA VAL A 278 22.77 16.28 1.98
C VAL A 278 22.21 17.37 1.08
N GLN A 279 22.44 17.22 -0.22
CA GLN A 279 21.90 18.10 -1.24
C GLN A 279 20.70 17.44 -1.90
N LEU A 280 19.52 17.99 -1.69
CA LEU A 280 18.26 17.54 -2.28
C LEU A 280 17.94 18.41 -3.51
N ASN A 281 18.15 17.88 -4.70
CA ASN A 281 17.88 18.57 -5.96
C ASN A 281 16.63 17.96 -6.61
N VAL A 282 15.54 18.73 -6.67
CA VAL A 282 14.27 18.29 -7.25
C VAL A 282 14.00 19.11 -8.50
N GLN A 283 13.79 18.47 -9.63
CA GLN A 283 13.38 19.09 -10.88
C GLN A 283 11.98 18.61 -11.23
N LEU A 284 11.05 19.53 -11.35
CA LEU A 284 9.65 19.29 -11.66
C LEU A 284 9.32 19.88 -13.02
N LYS A 285 8.66 19.10 -13.89
CA LYS A 285 7.96 19.62 -15.04
C LYS A 285 6.46 19.57 -14.77
N CYS A 286 5.84 20.73 -14.71
CA CYS A 286 4.44 20.88 -14.37
C CYS A 286 3.63 21.28 -15.60
N ARG A 287 2.44 20.71 -15.72
CA ARG A 287 1.44 21.10 -16.72
C ARG A 287 0.20 21.65 -16.03
N LEU A 288 -0.50 22.52 -16.70
CA LEU A 288 -1.80 23.00 -16.27
C LEU A 288 -2.80 21.83 -16.22
N ALA A 289 -3.46 21.63 -15.08
CA ALA A 289 -4.65 20.80 -15.06
C ALA A 289 -5.77 21.60 -15.74
N ARG A 290 -6.53 20.97 -16.66
CA ARG A 290 -7.72 21.64 -17.21
C ARG A 290 -8.60 22.07 -16.04
N THR A 291 -8.83 23.39 -15.93
CA THR A 291 -9.81 23.95 -15.03
C THR A 291 -11.19 23.57 -15.57
N ASP A 292 -11.89 22.70 -14.84
CA ASP A 292 -13.34 22.62 -15.01
C ASP A 292 -13.90 23.88 -14.36
N ASP A 293 -14.23 24.87 -15.21
CA ASP A 293 -14.87 26.12 -14.80
C ASP A 293 -16.24 25.81 -14.21
N PHE A 294 -16.30 25.69 -12.89
CA PHE A 294 -17.56 25.80 -12.19
C PHE A 294 -17.90 27.28 -11.94
N GLY A 295 -18.32 27.97 -13.00
CA GLY A 295 -19.25 29.08 -12.93
C GLY A 295 -18.90 30.30 -12.08
N THR A 296 -17.69 30.87 -12.23
CA THR A 296 -17.45 32.26 -11.86
C THR A 296 -16.99 33.05 -13.08
N ASN A 297 -17.66 34.18 -13.36
CA ASN A 297 -17.44 35.07 -14.48
C ASN A 297 -16.07 35.78 -14.35
N GLY A 298 -14.99 35.11 -14.63
CA GLY A 298 -13.65 35.66 -14.62
C GLY A 298 -12.73 34.80 -15.44
N SER A 299 -12.77 34.99 -16.77
CA SER A 299 -11.94 34.25 -17.69
C SER A 299 -10.49 34.70 -17.61
N LEU A 300 -9.64 33.98 -16.86
CA LEU A 300 -8.27 33.85 -17.30
C LEU A 300 -8.33 32.96 -18.55
N THR A 301 -8.45 33.61 -19.74
CA THR A 301 -8.24 32.95 -21.01
C THR A 301 -6.76 32.62 -21.16
N VAL A 302 -6.29 31.57 -20.47
CA VAL A 302 -5.02 30.91 -20.79
C VAL A 302 -5.28 30.16 -22.09
N GLN A 303 -5.14 30.86 -23.22
CA GLN A 303 -5.43 30.31 -24.56
C GLN A 303 -4.38 29.27 -24.97
N THR A 304 -3.17 29.33 -24.40
CA THR A 304 -2.10 28.34 -24.64
C THR A 304 -1.23 28.21 -23.41
N GLU A 305 -0.65 27.01 -23.18
CA GLU A 305 0.31 26.77 -22.10
C GLU A 305 1.55 27.68 -22.16
N GLU A 306 1.83 28.29 -23.32
CA GLU A 306 2.99 29.19 -23.57
C GLU A 306 2.87 30.54 -22.88
N ASP A 307 1.67 30.95 -22.42
CA ASP A 307 1.40 32.29 -21.88
C ASP A 307 1.36 32.35 -20.35
N LEU A 308 1.80 31.27 -19.66
CA LEU A 308 1.74 31.21 -18.19
C LEU A 308 2.78 32.16 -17.55
N PRO A 309 2.37 33.03 -16.60
CA PRO A 309 3.30 33.91 -15.93
C PRO A 309 4.38 33.16 -15.16
N PRO A 310 5.66 33.56 -15.25
CA PRO A 310 6.77 32.93 -14.51
C PRO A 310 6.56 32.92 -12.99
N GLU A 311 5.78 33.84 -12.47
CA GLU A 311 5.44 33.97 -11.05
C GLU A 311 4.69 32.75 -10.50
N LEU A 312 3.91 32.07 -11.35
CA LEU A 312 3.19 30.83 -10.95
C LEU A 312 4.17 29.69 -10.69
N PHE A 313 5.20 29.57 -11.51
CA PHE A 313 6.22 28.52 -11.31
C PHE A 313 7.09 28.81 -10.09
N GLU A 314 7.31 30.09 -9.73
CA GLU A 314 7.99 30.44 -8.50
C GLU A 314 7.12 30.13 -7.26
N GLN A 315 5.80 30.30 -7.31
CA GLN A 315 4.90 29.85 -6.24
C GLN A 315 4.95 28.33 -6.07
N ILE A 316 4.93 27.55 -7.16
CA ILE A 316 5.06 26.08 -7.10
C ILE A 316 6.39 25.68 -6.47
N LYS A 317 7.48 26.36 -6.84
CA LYS A 317 8.81 26.11 -6.30
C LYS A 317 8.83 26.35 -4.79
N ILE A 318 8.33 27.48 -4.32
CA ILE A 318 8.26 27.81 -2.89
C ILE A 318 7.44 26.75 -2.13
N GLN A 319 6.25 26.38 -2.62
CA GLN A 319 5.43 25.33 -2.01
C GLN A 319 6.16 23.99 -1.95
N ALA A 320 6.85 23.59 -3.03
CA ALA A 320 7.61 22.34 -3.06
C ALA A 320 8.79 22.37 -2.08
N GLU A 321 9.52 23.47 -1.98
CA GLU A 321 10.61 23.64 -1.02
C GLU A 321 10.10 23.57 0.43
N GLU A 322 8.97 24.20 0.75
CA GLU A 322 8.33 24.12 2.06
C GLU A 322 7.91 22.70 2.43
N LEU A 323 7.30 21.95 1.50
CA LEU A 323 6.90 20.56 1.74
C LEU A 323 8.11 19.65 2.00
N VAL A 324 9.18 19.81 1.22
CA VAL A 324 10.42 19.06 1.41
C VAL A 324 11.07 19.44 2.75
N GLN A 325 11.11 20.72 3.10
CA GLN A 325 11.66 21.18 4.37
C GLN A 325 10.88 20.66 5.58
N LYS A 326 9.54 20.62 5.50
CA LYS A 326 8.71 20.00 6.56
C LYS A 326 9.06 18.53 6.76
N LEU A 327 9.22 17.78 5.66
CA LEU A 327 9.61 16.38 5.73
C LEU A 327 11.01 16.20 6.34
N VAL A 328 11.98 17.02 5.96
CA VAL A 328 13.34 17.00 6.52
C VAL A 328 13.30 17.24 8.02
N ASN A 329 12.60 18.28 8.46
CA ASN A 329 12.43 18.60 9.87
C ASN A 329 11.78 17.46 10.65
N TYR A 330 10.75 16.84 10.07
CA TYR A 330 10.09 15.66 10.66
C TYR A 330 11.06 14.50 10.83
N GLN A 331 11.83 14.16 9.79
CA GLN A 331 12.82 13.09 9.85
C GLN A 331 13.88 13.33 10.91
N GLN A 332 14.35 14.57 11.04
CA GLN A 332 15.33 14.97 12.07
C GLN A 332 14.74 14.86 13.48
N MET A 333 13.50 15.33 13.68
CA MET A 333 12.84 15.34 14.98
C MET A 333 12.58 13.90 15.49
N HIS A 334 12.15 13.01 14.61
CA HIS A 334 11.79 11.64 14.95
C HIS A 334 12.95 10.64 14.76
N ASN A 335 14.09 11.10 14.26
CA ASN A 335 15.27 10.28 13.92
C ASN A 335 14.89 9.10 13.02
N VAL A 336 14.14 9.36 11.95
CA VAL A 336 13.68 8.37 10.97
C VAL A 336 14.24 8.70 9.59
N ASP A 337 14.60 7.69 8.81
CA ASP A 337 15.12 7.84 7.45
C ASP A 337 14.12 7.33 6.42
N LEU A 338 13.23 8.21 5.97
CA LEU A 338 12.18 7.89 5.00
C LEU A 338 12.66 7.88 3.54
N ILE A 339 13.83 8.45 3.27
CA ILE A 339 14.38 8.62 1.91
C ILE A 339 15.65 7.80 1.64
N GLY A 340 16.03 6.92 2.59
CA GLY A 340 17.12 5.98 2.44
C GLY A 340 18.51 6.63 2.46
N LEU A 341 18.71 7.68 3.24
CA LEU A 341 20.00 8.37 3.35
C LEU A 341 21.07 7.49 4.00
N HIS A 342 20.70 6.73 5.01
CA HIS A 342 21.59 5.85 5.74
C HIS A 342 22.33 4.88 4.81
N GLU A 343 21.57 4.26 3.89
CA GLU A 343 22.15 3.36 2.89
C GLU A 343 23.03 4.11 1.89
N LYS A 344 22.68 5.33 1.49
CA LYS A 344 23.50 6.17 0.61
C LYS A 344 24.81 6.59 1.27
N PHE A 345 24.78 6.94 2.55
CA PHE A 345 26.01 7.20 3.32
C PHE A 345 26.90 5.96 3.40
N ARG A 346 26.31 4.79 3.67
CA ARG A 346 27.03 3.52 3.70
C ARG A 346 27.70 3.17 2.37
N GLN A 347 27.00 3.38 1.27
CA GLN A 347 27.56 3.10 -0.08
C GLN A 347 28.71 4.03 -0.42
N ARG A 348 28.67 5.29 0.01
CA ARG A 348 29.72 6.26 -0.23
C ARG A 348 30.97 5.97 0.61
N ASP A 349 30.82 5.79 1.91
CA ASP A 349 31.94 5.79 2.86
C ASP A 349 32.50 4.40 3.10
N GLY A 350 31.82 3.32 2.69
CA GLY A 350 32.21 1.94 2.92
C GLY A 350 32.40 1.58 4.41
N SER A 351 32.10 2.50 5.34
CA SER A 351 32.42 2.37 6.77
C SER A 351 31.15 2.07 7.58
N THR A 352 31.21 0.98 8.31
CA THR A 352 30.21 0.61 9.31
C THR A 352 30.16 1.58 10.50
N GLN A 353 31.20 2.39 10.71
CA GLN A 353 31.32 3.27 11.87
C GLN A 353 30.37 4.47 11.79
N PHE A 354 30.25 5.11 10.64
CA PHE A 354 29.28 6.19 10.43
C PHE A 354 27.84 5.66 10.43
N ALA A 355 27.62 4.50 9.79
CA ALA A 355 26.33 3.84 9.79
C ALA A 355 25.81 3.48 11.19
N ASN A 356 26.70 3.09 12.10
CA ASN A 356 26.33 2.75 13.48
C ASN A 356 26.07 3.97 14.38
N SER A 357 26.62 5.13 14.02
CA SER A 357 26.43 6.40 14.75
C SER A 357 25.52 7.40 14.04
N PHE A 358 24.92 7.00 12.89
CA PHE A 358 24.08 7.88 12.09
C PHE A 358 22.86 8.33 12.88
N ALA A 359 22.79 9.61 13.14
CA ALA A 359 21.59 10.28 13.65
C ALA A 359 21.13 11.31 12.61
N MET A 360 19.84 11.27 12.27
CA MET A 360 19.28 12.19 11.26
C MET A 360 19.43 13.66 11.68
N GLY A 361 19.49 13.93 12.98
CA GLY A 361 19.74 15.27 13.53
C GLY A 361 21.12 15.86 13.24
N ASP A 362 22.13 15.02 12.96
CA ASP A 362 23.49 15.45 12.66
C ASP A 362 23.69 15.80 11.18
N VAL A 363 22.68 15.57 10.35
CA VAL A 363 22.73 15.82 8.91
C VAL A 363 22.21 17.21 8.61
N THR A 364 22.99 17.99 7.84
CA THR A 364 22.53 19.26 7.30
C THR A 364 21.97 19.08 5.91
N PHE A 365 20.93 19.84 5.56
CA PHE A 365 20.26 19.73 4.27
C PHE A 365 20.36 21.02 3.47
N SER A 366 20.59 20.87 2.17
CA SER A 366 20.45 21.96 1.18
C SER A 366 19.38 21.51 0.18
N ILE A 367 18.30 22.26 0.09
CA ILE A 367 17.14 21.95 -0.76
C ILE A 367 17.16 22.89 -1.95
N GLN A 368 17.07 22.34 -3.15
CA GLN A 368 16.94 23.11 -4.38
C GLN A 368 15.84 22.52 -5.24
N VAL A 369 14.80 23.29 -5.51
CA VAL A 369 13.72 22.92 -6.41
C VAL A 369 13.81 23.77 -7.69
N LYS A 370 13.70 23.12 -8.83
CA LYS A 370 13.59 23.76 -10.15
C LYS A 370 12.28 23.32 -10.78
N VAL A 371 11.46 24.29 -11.13
CA VAL A 371 10.18 24.04 -11.82
C VAL A 371 10.29 24.52 -13.26
N LYS A 372 9.85 23.68 -14.18
CA LYS A 372 9.77 24.00 -15.60
C LYS A 372 8.38 23.67 -16.11
N GLN A 373 7.96 24.36 -17.14
CA GLN A 373 6.80 23.99 -17.94
C GLN A 373 7.09 22.70 -18.69
N ASN A 374 6.08 21.85 -18.86
CA ASN A 374 6.20 20.58 -19.59
C ASN A 374 6.08 20.79 -21.08
#